data_d1ac93122c6d75743be5eea24b37f829
#
_entry.id   d1ac93122c6d75743be5eea24b37f829
#
_cell.length_a   1.000
_cell.length_b   1.000
_cell.length_c   1.000
_cell.angle_alpha   90.00
_cell.angle_beta   90.00
_cell.angle_gamma   90.00
#
_symmetry.space_group_name_H-M   'P 1'
#
loop_
_entity.id
_entity.type
_entity.pdbx_description
1 polymer ?
#
loop_
_entity_poly.entity_id
_entity_poly.type
_entity_poly.pdbx_seq_one_letter_code
_entity_poly.pdbx_strand_id
1 'polypeptide(L)'
;MRNSAQFQNVVLGAVAVACLACASKPVSSAARSYQRSLKAVQRVEHLDLTAREPAVIEHPDGTLFVAGYFNESIPTLYRSNDQGATWERVSMGKDAEGAGNSDVDLAMAADGTLYYISMVYDRQKDEGTQISIGASDNRGETWRWKTVSRTRGDDRPWIDVAPDGTAHAVWNDGKGVSHVVSTDRGQTWSEPRRIHGEGGSSHLAVGPHGELAVRITPFSKSGFVFNPAIDLIAVSEDRGDTWRKSPAPSQLKWVNWEEVDKDPNSIERWVEPLAWDTAGNLYHLWTDTSGVHLARSADRGRTWRSSRIVSTGPRPHYPYLTARGNGELAATWYTGTDSDLRAHIAQITVRDDSSLVVMSEPFLVDAWKRQQPGDTTRHRDTAGEYFQVVFLKSGELGAATAVQDIPAKRTGFTWWKFTSRAK
;
A
#
# COMPACT_ATOMS: atom_id res chain seq x y z
N MET A 1 52.52 63.61 -14.04
CA MET A 1 51.27 63.87 -14.78
C MET A 1 50.23 62.95 -14.25
N ARG A 2 49.12 63.48 -13.76
CA ARG A 2 48.06 62.77 -13.04
C ARG A 2 47.14 62.05 -14.05
N ASN A 3 46.76 60.80 -13.76
CA ASN A 3 45.60 60.17 -14.36
C ASN A 3 44.72 59.53 -13.28
N SER A 4 43.56 60.08 -13.17
CA SER A 4 42.47 59.67 -12.29
C SER A 4 41.72 58.46 -12.87
N ALA A 5 41.57 57.38 -12.12
CA ALA A 5 40.66 56.27 -12.43
C ALA A 5 39.31 56.45 -11.70
N GLN A 6 38.25 56.52 -12.45
CA GLN A 6 36.88 56.56 -11.96
C GLN A 6 36.46 55.14 -11.47
N PHE A 7 35.94 55.05 -10.24
CA PHE A 7 35.24 53.90 -9.72
C PHE A 7 33.79 53.95 -10.14
N GLN A 8 33.33 52.96 -10.92
CA GLN A 8 31.90 52.72 -11.13
C GLN A 8 31.37 51.82 -10.01
N ASN A 9 30.42 52.34 -9.27
CA ASN A 9 29.65 51.56 -8.27
C ASN A 9 28.64 50.69 -8.99
N VAL A 10 28.82 49.35 -8.87
CA VAL A 10 27.81 48.36 -9.24
C VAL A 10 26.96 48.08 -8.00
N VAL A 11 25.71 48.52 -8.05
CA VAL A 11 24.69 48.16 -7.04
C VAL A 11 24.19 46.75 -7.34
N LEU A 12 24.59 45.80 -6.53
CA LEU A 12 23.97 44.46 -6.54
C LEU A 12 22.65 44.51 -5.77
N GLY A 13 21.55 44.46 -6.50
CA GLY A 13 20.22 44.25 -5.94
C GLY A 13 20.08 42.79 -5.47
N ALA A 14 20.04 42.57 -4.14
CA ALA A 14 19.68 41.29 -3.56
C ALA A 14 18.18 41.06 -3.70
N VAL A 15 17.79 40.13 -4.56
CA VAL A 15 16.41 39.63 -4.61
C VAL A 15 16.25 38.62 -3.47
N ALA A 16 15.58 39.01 -2.42
CA ALA A 16 15.17 38.11 -1.34
C ALA A 16 14.01 37.27 -1.83
N VAL A 17 14.29 36.00 -2.12
CA VAL A 17 13.26 34.97 -2.32
C VAL A 17 12.72 34.61 -0.94
N ALA A 18 11.55 35.12 -0.60
CA ALA A 18 10.83 34.67 0.59
C ALA A 18 10.28 33.28 0.38
N CYS A 19 10.99 32.26 0.90
CA CYS A 19 10.44 30.93 1.09
C CYS A 19 9.35 31.03 2.17
N LEU A 20 8.08 31.04 1.77
CA LEU A 20 6.96 30.79 2.66
C LEU A 20 7.01 29.32 3.08
N ALA A 21 7.72 29.03 4.16
CA ALA A 21 7.58 27.78 4.88
C ALA A 21 6.19 27.77 5.53
N CYS A 22 5.24 27.04 4.96
CA CYS A 22 3.99 26.72 5.62
C CYS A 22 4.29 25.77 6.79
N ALA A 23 4.57 26.34 7.96
CA ALA A 23 4.66 25.61 9.20
C ALA A 23 3.24 25.11 9.55
N SER A 24 3.00 23.83 9.41
CA SER A 24 1.81 23.17 9.93
C SER A 24 1.79 23.31 11.46
N LYS A 25 0.79 23.99 12.01
CA LYS A 25 0.60 24.09 13.46
C LYS A 25 0.30 22.70 14.02
N PRO A 26 1.00 22.24 15.07
CA PRO A 26 0.67 20.98 15.72
C PRO A 26 -0.73 21.06 16.33
N VAL A 27 -1.60 20.12 15.95
CA VAL A 27 -2.93 19.99 16.55
C VAL A 27 -2.77 19.44 17.97
N SER A 28 -3.35 20.12 18.94
CA SER A 28 -3.34 19.77 20.35
C SER A 28 -3.83 18.32 20.57
N SER A 29 -3.13 17.58 21.42
CA SER A 29 -3.44 16.20 21.83
C SER A 29 -4.57 16.16 22.87
N ALA A 30 -5.77 16.66 22.53
CA ALA A 30 -6.95 16.35 23.32
C ALA A 30 -7.24 14.85 23.21
N ALA A 31 -7.49 14.18 24.33
CA ALA A 31 -7.87 12.78 24.36
C ALA A 31 -9.10 12.59 23.45
N ARG A 32 -8.92 11.88 22.33
CA ARG A 32 -10.00 11.64 21.37
C ARG A 32 -10.97 10.66 21.98
N SER A 33 -12.21 11.07 22.19
CA SER A 33 -13.29 10.15 22.50
C SER A 33 -13.66 9.40 21.20
N TYR A 34 -13.39 8.09 21.15
CA TYR A 34 -13.86 7.25 20.06
C TYR A 34 -15.38 7.18 20.07
N GLN A 35 -16.01 7.61 18.99
CA GLN A 35 -17.49 7.62 18.86
C GLN A 35 -18.04 6.33 18.25
N ARG A 36 -17.17 5.45 17.79
CA ARG A 36 -17.52 4.18 17.15
C ARG A 36 -16.63 3.06 17.68
N SER A 37 -17.13 1.83 17.60
CA SER A 37 -16.37 0.61 17.83
C SER A 37 -16.56 -0.35 16.66
N LEU A 38 -15.54 -1.12 16.34
CA LEU A 38 -15.64 -2.24 15.45
C LEU A 38 -15.97 -3.51 16.23
N LYS A 39 -16.76 -4.38 15.62
CA LYS A 39 -17.05 -5.71 16.12
C LYS A 39 -16.77 -6.71 15.01
N ALA A 40 -15.92 -7.71 15.28
CA ALA A 40 -15.79 -8.86 14.40
C ALA A 40 -17.11 -9.66 14.42
N VAL A 41 -17.72 -9.84 13.25
CA VAL A 41 -18.96 -10.61 13.08
C VAL A 41 -18.70 -11.94 12.40
N GLN A 42 -17.52 -12.10 11.80
CA GLN A 42 -17.06 -13.36 11.22
C GLN A 42 -15.56 -13.48 11.39
N ARG A 43 -15.10 -14.69 11.70
CA ARG A 43 -13.70 -15.12 11.71
C ARG A 43 -13.65 -16.53 11.17
N VAL A 44 -12.95 -16.73 10.07
CA VAL A 44 -12.78 -18.06 9.46
C VAL A 44 -11.30 -18.27 9.17
N GLU A 45 -10.73 -19.31 9.75
CA GLU A 45 -9.35 -19.70 9.49
C GLU A 45 -9.32 -20.71 8.35
N HIS A 46 -8.53 -20.41 7.34
CA HIS A 46 -8.29 -21.29 6.20
C HIS A 46 -6.81 -21.65 6.14
N LEU A 47 -6.48 -22.92 6.40
CA LEU A 47 -5.12 -23.42 6.45
C LEU A 47 -4.81 -24.17 5.17
N ASP A 48 -4.18 -23.50 4.24
CA ASP A 48 -3.59 -24.00 3.02
C ASP A 48 -2.29 -23.22 2.75
N LEU A 49 -1.55 -23.61 1.74
CA LEU A 49 -0.11 -23.32 1.59
C LEU A 49 0.30 -21.85 1.47
N THR A 50 -0.58 -20.83 1.59
CA THR A 50 -0.11 -19.46 1.37
C THR A 50 -0.99 -18.40 1.95
N ALA A 51 -0.34 -17.42 2.54
CA ALA A 51 -1.06 -16.22 2.93
C ALA A 51 -0.20 -15.02 3.37
N ARG A 52 1.07 -14.99 3.05
CA ARG A 52 1.86 -13.78 3.32
C ARG A 52 1.30 -12.61 2.52
N GLU A 53 1.18 -11.46 3.16
CA GLU A 53 0.69 -10.20 2.57
C GLU A 53 -0.65 -10.38 1.81
N PRO A 54 -1.70 -10.82 2.51
CA PRO A 54 -2.93 -11.16 1.83
C PRO A 54 -3.59 -9.94 1.20
N ALA A 55 -3.79 -9.99 -0.12
CA ALA A 55 -4.61 -9.06 -0.88
C ALA A 55 -6.07 -9.55 -0.90
N VAL A 56 -7.02 -8.63 -0.73
CA VAL A 56 -8.44 -8.95 -0.63
C VAL A 56 -9.24 -8.07 -1.58
N ILE A 57 -10.18 -8.68 -2.33
CA ILE A 57 -11.10 -7.92 -3.17
C ILE A 57 -12.48 -8.59 -3.25
N GLU A 58 -13.53 -7.80 -3.50
CA GLU A 58 -14.89 -8.26 -3.72
C GLU A 58 -15.32 -8.01 -5.17
N HIS A 59 -15.79 -9.08 -5.82
CA HIS A 59 -16.34 -9.01 -7.17
C HIS A 59 -17.73 -8.32 -7.16
N PRO A 60 -18.16 -7.71 -8.29
CA PRO A 60 -19.49 -7.10 -8.40
C PRO A 60 -20.68 -7.97 -8.02
N ASP A 61 -20.61 -9.29 -8.08
CA ASP A 61 -21.68 -10.21 -7.66
C ASP A 61 -21.61 -10.63 -6.17
N GLY A 62 -20.59 -10.15 -5.41
CA GLY A 62 -20.41 -10.48 -4.00
C GLY A 62 -19.42 -11.64 -3.75
N THR A 63 -18.87 -12.25 -4.80
CA THR A 63 -17.78 -13.23 -4.65
C THR A 63 -16.54 -12.55 -4.08
N LEU A 64 -15.93 -13.16 -3.07
CA LEU A 64 -14.72 -12.66 -2.45
C LEU A 64 -13.49 -13.40 -2.98
N PHE A 65 -12.38 -12.67 -3.07
CA PHE A 65 -11.07 -13.23 -3.42
C PHE A 65 -10.04 -12.83 -2.37
N VAL A 66 -9.17 -13.77 -2.04
CA VAL A 66 -7.96 -13.56 -1.24
C VAL A 66 -6.77 -14.11 -2.02
N ALA A 67 -5.80 -13.26 -2.30
CA ALA A 67 -4.52 -13.66 -2.86
C ALA A 67 -3.45 -13.65 -1.78
N GLY A 68 -2.38 -14.38 -1.99
CA GLY A 68 -1.19 -14.35 -1.17
C GLY A 68 -0.07 -15.17 -1.80
N TYR A 69 1.08 -15.15 -1.17
CA TYR A 69 2.21 -15.96 -1.61
C TYR A 69 2.97 -16.55 -0.42
N PHE A 70 3.69 -17.57 -0.67
CA PHE A 70 4.63 -18.15 0.27
C PHE A 70 5.90 -18.57 -0.47
N ASN A 71 6.96 -18.50 0.26
CA ASN A 71 8.36 -18.58 -0.19
C ASN A 71 8.78 -19.69 -1.15
N GLU A 72 7.95 -20.58 -1.65
CA GLU A 72 8.38 -21.69 -2.50
C GLU A 72 7.35 -22.13 -3.53
N SER A 73 6.20 -21.49 -3.56
CA SER A 73 5.11 -21.99 -4.38
C SER A 73 4.57 -20.94 -5.32
N ILE A 74 3.88 -21.43 -6.29
CA ILE A 74 3.01 -20.65 -7.18
C ILE A 74 2.15 -19.71 -6.33
N PRO A 75 1.95 -18.46 -6.72
CA PRO A 75 1.04 -17.55 -6.06
C PRO A 75 -0.34 -18.19 -5.97
N THR A 76 -1.05 -17.89 -4.91
CA THR A 76 -2.35 -18.49 -4.66
C THR A 76 -3.44 -17.48 -4.71
N LEU A 77 -4.58 -17.92 -5.17
CA LEU A 77 -5.82 -17.20 -5.15
C LEU A 77 -6.90 -18.12 -4.58
N TYR A 78 -7.66 -17.58 -3.65
CA TYR A 78 -8.82 -18.26 -3.04
C TYR A 78 -10.07 -17.49 -3.37
N ARG A 79 -11.16 -18.21 -3.55
CA ARG A 79 -12.48 -17.66 -3.85
C ARG A 79 -13.49 -18.13 -2.79
N SER A 80 -14.36 -17.22 -2.38
CA SER A 80 -15.53 -17.53 -1.55
C SER A 80 -16.79 -17.06 -2.24
N ASN A 81 -17.77 -17.93 -2.40
CA ASN A 81 -19.09 -17.64 -2.96
C ASN A 81 -20.17 -17.48 -1.86
N ASP A 82 -19.81 -17.55 -0.59
CA ASP A 82 -20.69 -17.51 0.58
C ASP A 82 -20.25 -16.47 1.61
N GLN A 83 -19.76 -15.34 1.13
CA GLN A 83 -19.35 -14.18 1.95
C GLN A 83 -18.22 -14.49 2.95
N GLY A 84 -17.32 -15.40 2.61
CA GLY A 84 -16.15 -15.75 3.41
C GLY A 84 -16.39 -16.89 4.41
N ALA A 85 -17.53 -17.59 4.35
CA ALA A 85 -17.78 -18.75 5.21
C ALA A 85 -16.96 -19.97 4.80
N THR A 86 -16.79 -20.18 3.49
CA THR A 86 -15.92 -21.22 2.94
C THR A 86 -15.06 -20.67 1.81
N TRP A 87 -13.91 -21.29 1.58
CA TRP A 87 -12.92 -20.86 0.60
C TRP A 87 -12.45 -22.03 -0.24
N GLU A 88 -12.32 -21.82 -1.54
CA GLU A 88 -11.75 -22.77 -2.48
C GLU A 88 -10.55 -22.17 -3.21
N ARG A 89 -9.55 -22.99 -3.50
CA ARG A 89 -8.40 -22.53 -4.29
C ARG A 89 -8.79 -22.41 -5.75
N VAL A 90 -8.46 -21.28 -6.35
CA VAL A 90 -8.67 -20.99 -7.78
C VAL A 90 -7.46 -21.48 -8.58
N SER A 91 -7.69 -22.21 -9.67
CA SER A 91 -6.64 -22.57 -10.61
C SER A 91 -6.21 -21.35 -11.41
N MET A 92 -4.92 -21.06 -11.42
CA MET A 92 -4.34 -19.97 -12.22
C MET A 92 -4.09 -20.34 -13.70
N GLY A 93 -4.48 -21.57 -14.10
CA GLY A 93 -4.30 -22.08 -15.46
C GLY A 93 -2.91 -22.70 -15.68
N LYS A 94 -2.77 -23.43 -16.80
CA LYS A 94 -1.50 -24.05 -17.21
C LYS A 94 -0.49 -23.03 -17.72
N ASP A 95 -0.97 -21.89 -18.23
CA ASP A 95 -0.16 -20.82 -18.77
C ASP A 95 0.31 -19.84 -17.67
N ALA A 96 0.17 -20.25 -16.41
CA ALA A 96 0.67 -19.52 -15.25
C ALA A 96 2.23 -19.50 -15.17
N GLU A 97 2.94 -19.78 -16.25
CA GLU A 97 4.39 -19.52 -16.34
C GLU A 97 4.77 -18.08 -15.99
N GLY A 98 3.75 -17.21 -16.02
CA GLY A 98 3.90 -15.85 -15.58
C GLY A 98 3.52 -15.56 -14.15
N ALA A 99 2.81 -16.46 -13.48
CA ALA A 99 2.23 -16.16 -12.17
C ALA A 99 3.26 -16.14 -11.05
N GLY A 100 4.35 -15.54 -11.08
CA GLY A 100 5.33 -15.26 -10.05
C GLY A 100 5.30 -16.16 -8.79
N ASN A 101 6.09 -15.83 -7.81
CA ASN A 101 6.16 -16.56 -6.55
C ASN A 101 6.31 -15.65 -5.33
N SER A 102 6.16 -14.35 -5.54
CA SER A 102 6.31 -13.32 -4.52
C SER A 102 5.45 -12.11 -4.88
N ASP A 103 5.29 -11.21 -3.98
CA ASP A 103 4.55 -9.95 -4.02
C ASP A 103 3.36 -9.97 -5.00
N VAL A 104 2.17 -9.94 -4.45
CA VAL A 104 0.93 -10.05 -5.21
C VAL A 104 0.00 -8.90 -4.88
N ASP A 105 -0.81 -8.50 -5.86
CA ASP A 105 -1.92 -7.57 -5.65
C ASP A 105 -3.10 -7.93 -6.55
N LEU A 106 -4.29 -7.46 -6.18
CA LEU A 106 -5.55 -7.70 -6.87
C LEU A 106 -6.23 -6.38 -7.23
N ALA A 107 -6.84 -6.35 -8.41
CA ALA A 107 -7.74 -5.28 -8.78
C ALA A 107 -9.00 -5.84 -9.44
N MET A 108 -10.11 -5.08 -9.35
CA MET A 108 -11.40 -5.46 -9.89
C MET A 108 -11.99 -4.32 -10.71
N ALA A 109 -12.27 -4.57 -11.97
CA ALA A 109 -13.03 -3.65 -12.77
C ALA A 109 -14.53 -3.69 -12.43
N ALA A 110 -15.24 -2.60 -12.70
CA ALA A 110 -16.69 -2.52 -12.46
C ALA A 110 -17.51 -3.56 -13.25
N ASP A 111 -16.99 -4.04 -14.36
CA ASP A 111 -17.62 -5.08 -15.20
C ASP A 111 -17.33 -6.52 -14.72
N GLY A 112 -16.54 -6.68 -13.65
CA GLY A 112 -16.17 -7.96 -13.06
C GLY A 112 -14.87 -8.56 -13.59
N THR A 113 -14.11 -7.85 -14.44
CA THR A 113 -12.78 -8.31 -14.81
C THR A 113 -11.86 -8.27 -13.59
N LEU A 114 -11.38 -9.45 -13.18
CA LEU A 114 -10.43 -9.63 -12.09
C LEU A 114 -9.01 -9.60 -12.63
N TYR A 115 -8.18 -8.77 -12.03
CA TYR A 115 -6.74 -8.69 -12.31
C TYR A 115 -5.94 -9.25 -11.14
N TYR A 116 -4.86 -9.92 -11.47
CA TYR A 116 -3.87 -10.45 -10.54
C TYR A 116 -2.48 -10.07 -11.03
N ILE A 117 -1.74 -9.29 -10.26
CA ILE A 117 -0.35 -8.98 -10.56
C ILE A 117 0.58 -9.73 -9.60
N SER A 118 1.73 -10.16 -10.10
CA SER A 118 2.72 -10.86 -9.28
C SER A 118 4.14 -10.70 -9.78
N MET A 119 5.08 -10.92 -8.88
CA MET A 119 6.52 -10.89 -9.11
C MET A 119 7.10 -12.31 -9.14
N VAL A 120 8.08 -12.56 -9.99
CA VAL A 120 9.00 -13.70 -9.86
C VAL A 120 10.24 -13.29 -9.09
N TYR A 121 10.46 -13.93 -7.95
CA TYR A 121 11.64 -13.71 -7.11
C TYR A 121 12.63 -14.87 -7.25
N ASP A 122 13.87 -14.56 -7.65
CA ASP A 122 14.98 -15.50 -7.71
C ASP A 122 15.74 -15.50 -6.38
N ARG A 123 15.53 -16.52 -5.58
CA ARG A 123 16.12 -16.63 -4.24
C ARG A 123 17.62 -16.82 -4.24
N GLN A 124 18.18 -17.44 -5.29
CA GLN A 124 19.62 -17.64 -5.37
C GLN A 124 20.34 -16.32 -5.61
N LYS A 125 19.66 -15.39 -6.29
CA LYS A 125 20.19 -14.06 -6.59
C LYS A 125 19.69 -12.96 -5.66
N ASP A 126 18.72 -13.30 -4.80
CA ASP A 126 18.07 -12.35 -3.88
C ASP A 126 17.50 -11.13 -4.62
N GLU A 127 16.77 -11.38 -5.71
CA GLU A 127 16.20 -10.31 -6.55
C GLU A 127 14.93 -10.73 -7.29
N GLY A 128 14.03 -9.77 -7.52
CA GLY A 128 12.93 -9.96 -8.47
C GLY A 128 13.43 -9.92 -9.91
N THR A 129 12.77 -10.67 -10.79
CA THR A 129 13.23 -10.88 -12.16
C THR A 129 12.12 -10.76 -13.21
N GLN A 130 10.87 -10.68 -12.79
CA GLN A 130 9.75 -10.60 -13.71
C GLN A 130 8.51 -10.05 -13.02
N ILE A 131 7.72 -9.26 -13.75
CA ILE A 131 6.35 -8.87 -13.37
C ILE A 131 5.39 -9.42 -14.41
N SER A 132 4.34 -10.07 -13.94
CA SER A 132 3.27 -10.62 -14.79
C SER A 132 1.89 -10.25 -14.27
N ILE A 133 0.97 -10.08 -15.22
CA ILE A 133 -0.42 -9.72 -14.94
C ILE A 133 -1.33 -10.75 -15.58
N GLY A 134 -2.19 -11.36 -14.76
CA GLY A 134 -3.30 -12.19 -15.19
C GLY A 134 -4.59 -11.39 -15.20
N ALA A 135 -5.45 -11.62 -16.19
CA ALA A 135 -6.79 -11.08 -16.25
C ALA A 135 -7.82 -12.21 -16.47
N SER A 136 -8.92 -12.15 -15.73
CA SER A 136 -10.01 -13.13 -15.81
C SER A 136 -11.37 -12.42 -15.88
N ASP A 137 -12.19 -12.78 -16.86
CA ASP A 137 -13.55 -12.26 -17.02
C ASP A 137 -14.62 -13.18 -16.40
N ASN A 138 -14.22 -14.28 -15.78
CA ASN A 138 -15.11 -15.32 -15.28
C ASN A 138 -14.72 -15.80 -13.87
N ARG A 139 -14.40 -14.85 -12.98
CA ARG A 139 -14.13 -15.11 -11.55
C ARG A 139 -12.97 -16.08 -11.31
N GLY A 140 -11.94 -15.98 -12.14
CA GLY A 140 -10.72 -16.77 -12.01
C GLY A 140 -10.80 -18.19 -12.59
N GLU A 141 -11.87 -18.55 -13.32
CA GLU A 141 -11.98 -19.88 -13.95
C GLU A 141 -11.01 -20.03 -15.13
N THR A 142 -10.80 -18.96 -15.88
CA THR A 142 -9.79 -18.88 -16.95
C THR A 142 -9.01 -17.57 -16.87
N TRP A 143 -7.76 -17.60 -17.31
CA TRP A 143 -6.82 -16.50 -17.20
C TRP A 143 -6.14 -16.20 -18.52
N ARG A 144 -5.91 -14.92 -18.77
CA ARG A 144 -5.00 -14.39 -19.80
C ARG A 144 -3.80 -13.80 -19.08
N TRP A 145 -2.62 -14.37 -19.30
CA TRP A 145 -1.39 -13.92 -18.67
C TRP A 145 -0.52 -13.11 -19.65
N LYS A 146 0.04 -12.00 -19.14
CA LYS A 146 1.02 -11.17 -19.82
C LYS A 146 2.17 -10.86 -18.90
N THR A 147 3.41 -11.14 -19.34
CA THR A 147 4.61 -10.64 -18.71
C THR A 147 4.85 -9.22 -19.21
N VAL A 148 4.89 -8.25 -18.29
CA VAL A 148 5.08 -6.82 -18.60
C VAL A 148 6.49 -6.33 -18.31
N SER A 149 7.26 -7.09 -17.52
CA SER A 149 8.69 -6.84 -17.29
C SER A 149 9.47 -8.13 -17.10
N ARG A 150 10.74 -8.11 -17.53
CA ARG A 150 11.77 -9.13 -17.24
C ARG A 150 13.09 -8.45 -16.89
N THR A 151 13.04 -7.54 -15.94
CA THR A 151 14.19 -6.73 -15.54
C THR A 151 14.71 -7.18 -14.17
N ARG A 152 16.02 -7.27 -14.02
CA ARG A 152 16.64 -7.50 -12.72
C ARG A 152 16.27 -6.38 -11.75
N GLY A 153 15.79 -6.76 -10.59
CA GLY A 153 15.32 -5.84 -9.58
C GLY A 153 13.88 -5.41 -9.78
N ASP A 154 13.10 -6.10 -10.64
CA ASP A 154 11.64 -6.00 -10.61
C ASP A 154 11.12 -6.34 -9.23
N ASP A 155 10.29 -5.46 -8.64
CA ASP A 155 9.91 -5.55 -7.23
C ASP A 155 8.62 -4.78 -6.93
N ARG A 156 7.84 -5.22 -5.95
CA ARG A 156 6.68 -4.53 -5.38
C ARG A 156 5.68 -4.04 -6.42
N PRO A 157 5.04 -4.96 -7.15
CA PRO A 157 4.03 -4.60 -8.14
C PRO A 157 2.70 -4.25 -7.47
N TRP A 158 2.02 -3.24 -8.02
CA TRP A 158 0.67 -2.83 -7.63
C TRP A 158 -0.20 -2.68 -8.86
N ILE A 159 -1.49 -2.97 -8.73
CA ILE A 159 -2.47 -2.86 -9.80
C ILE A 159 -3.76 -2.24 -9.29
N ASP A 160 -4.35 -1.35 -10.08
CA ASP A 160 -5.67 -0.77 -9.77
C ASP A 160 -6.40 -0.43 -11.08
N VAL A 161 -7.71 -0.24 -11.02
CA VAL A 161 -8.57 -0.06 -12.19
C VAL A 161 -9.40 1.20 -12.07
N ALA A 162 -9.35 2.03 -13.12
CA ALA A 162 -10.16 3.22 -13.24
C ALA A 162 -11.66 2.88 -13.46
N PRO A 163 -12.59 3.79 -13.12
CA PRO A 163 -14.03 3.55 -13.31
C PRO A 163 -14.46 3.24 -14.75
N ASP A 164 -13.65 3.66 -15.74
CA ASP A 164 -13.89 3.36 -17.15
C ASP A 164 -13.37 1.98 -17.61
N GLY A 165 -12.80 1.20 -16.66
CA GLY A 165 -12.23 -0.13 -16.92
C GLY A 165 -10.77 -0.12 -17.34
N THR A 166 -10.12 1.04 -17.45
CA THR A 166 -8.69 1.14 -17.72
C THR A 166 -7.90 0.61 -16.53
N ALA A 167 -7.08 -0.43 -16.75
CA ALA A 167 -6.23 -1.00 -15.72
C ALA A 167 -4.83 -0.38 -15.76
N HIS A 168 -4.30 -0.05 -14.59
CA HIS A 168 -2.99 0.54 -14.40
C HIS A 168 -2.16 -0.34 -13.47
N ALA A 169 -0.89 -0.57 -13.82
CA ALA A 169 0.03 -1.28 -12.95
C ALA A 169 1.36 -0.52 -12.82
N VAL A 170 1.94 -0.57 -11.64
CA VAL A 170 3.25 0.02 -11.34
C VAL A 170 4.13 -0.99 -10.62
N TRP A 171 5.44 -0.85 -10.79
CA TRP A 171 6.43 -1.64 -10.06
C TRP A 171 7.78 -0.89 -10.03
N ASN A 172 8.68 -1.35 -9.19
CA ASN A 172 10.08 -0.92 -9.18
C ASN A 172 10.88 -1.85 -10.10
N ASP A 173 11.68 -1.32 -11.00
CA ASP A 173 12.46 -2.11 -11.97
C ASP A 173 13.97 -2.06 -11.74
N GLY A 174 14.37 -1.88 -10.49
CA GLY A 174 15.79 -1.77 -10.11
C GLY A 174 16.45 -0.43 -10.46
N LYS A 175 15.81 0.40 -11.27
CA LYS A 175 16.28 1.75 -11.66
C LYS A 175 15.30 2.85 -11.31
N GLY A 176 14.06 2.50 -11.02
CA GLY A 176 13.01 3.45 -10.70
C GLY A 176 11.63 2.83 -10.72
N VAL A 177 10.60 3.65 -10.85
CA VAL A 177 9.20 3.23 -10.88
C VAL A 177 8.70 3.26 -12.32
N SER A 178 8.19 2.12 -12.78
CA SER A 178 7.61 1.92 -14.12
C SER A 178 6.10 1.74 -14.05
N HIS A 179 5.41 2.10 -15.12
CA HIS A 179 3.95 2.06 -15.27
C HIS A 179 3.57 1.47 -16.63
N VAL A 180 2.52 0.66 -16.64
CA VAL A 180 1.84 0.17 -17.84
C VAL A 180 0.34 0.35 -17.71
N VAL A 181 -0.34 0.38 -18.84
CA VAL A 181 -1.79 0.54 -18.93
C VAL A 181 -2.40 -0.45 -19.90
N SER A 182 -3.61 -0.94 -19.58
CA SER A 182 -4.47 -1.73 -20.46
C SER A 182 -5.86 -1.10 -20.54
N THR A 183 -6.38 -0.94 -21.75
CA THR A 183 -7.74 -0.43 -22.03
C THR A 183 -8.66 -1.50 -22.60
N ASP A 184 -8.22 -2.75 -22.67
CA ASP A 184 -8.89 -3.85 -23.35
C ASP A 184 -9.03 -5.11 -22.45
N ARG A 185 -9.24 -4.90 -21.15
CA ARG A 185 -9.41 -5.97 -20.15
C ARG A 185 -8.18 -6.88 -20.03
N GLY A 186 -6.98 -6.30 -20.12
CA GLY A 186 -5.74 -7.04 -19.98
C GLY A 186 -5.39 -7.94 -21.17
N GLN A 187 -6.04 -7.76 -22.34
CA GLN A 187 -5.65 -8.47 -23.57
C GLN A 187 -4.30 -7.96 -24.07
N THR A 188 -4.11 -6.64 -24.02
CA THR A 188 -2.83 -6.00 -24.31
C THR A 188 -2.45 -4.99 -23.24
N TRP A 189 -1.15 -4.74 -23.09
CA TRP A 189 -0.57 -3.76 -22.18
C TRP A 189 0.37 -2.85 -22.98
N SER A 190 0.43 -1.59 -22.59
CA SER A 190 1.38 -0.63 -23.18
C SER A 190 2.83 -1.03 -22.89
N GLU A 191 3.77 -0.46 -23.65
CA GLU A 191 5.17 -0.49 -23.24
C GLU A 191 5.35 0.22 -21.90
N PRO A 192 6.28 -0.25 -21.03
CA PRO A 192 6.56 0.37 -19.75
C PRO A 192 7.05 1.82 -19.91
N ARG A 193 6.43 2.74 -19.17
CA ARG A 193 6.83 4.14 -19.08
C ARG A 193 7.38 4.46 -17.70
N ARG A 194 8.46 5.23 -17.66
CA ARG A 194 9.11 5.61 -16.41
C ARG A 194 8.37 6.76 -15.72
N ILE A 195 7.90 6.54 -14.49
CA ILE A 195 7.35 7.60 -13.63
C ILE A 195 8.49 8.37 -12.96
N HIS A 196 9.46 7.65 -12.38
CA HIS A 196 10.59 8.24 -11.66
C HIS A 196 11.85 7.41 -11.89
N GLY A 197 13.00 8.07 -11.96
CA GLY A 197 14.30 7.44 -12.23
C GLY A 197 14.92 6.72 -11.04
N GLU A 198 14.35 6.86 -9.84
CA GLU A 198 14.75 6.17 -8.62
C GLU A 198 13.48 5.63 -7.94
N GLY A 199 13.59 4.51 -7.26
CA GLY A 199 12.47 3.95 -6.52
C GLY A 199 12.72 2.51 -6.13
N GLY A 200 12.28 2.12 -4.95
CA GLY A 200 12.42 0.79 -4.41
C GLY A 200 11.21 0.30 -3.65
N SER A 201 10.26 1.19 -3.38
CA SER A 201 8.95 0.85 -2.89
C SER A 201 7.96 1.85 -3.44
N SER A 202 6.78 1.40 -3.82
CA SER A 202 5.71 2.23 -4.37
C SER A 202 4.36 1.73 -3.87
N HIS A 203 3.33 2.50 -4.09
CA HIS A 203 1.92 2.12 -3.94
C HIS A 203 1.11 2.90 -4.96
N LEU A 204 0.18 2.25 -5.63
CA LEU A 204 -0.72 2.83 -6.62
C LEU A 204 -2.11 3.02 -6.03
N ALA A 205 -2.75 4.13 -6.34
CA ALA A 205 -4.18 4.33 -6.14
C ALA A 205 -4.78 5.05 -7.34
N VAL A 206 -5.94 4.59 -7.80
CA VAL A 206 -6.68 5.17 -8.93
C VAL A 206 -7.90 5.95 -8.41
N GLY A 207 -8.07 7.17 -8.90
CA GLY A 207 -9.12 8.08 -8.49
C GLY A 207 -10.43 7.92 -9.28
N PRO A 208 -11.51 8.57 -8.82
CA PRO A 208 -12.85 8.39 -9.37
C PRO A 208 -13.02 8.94 -10.80
N HIS A 209 -12.08 9.77 -11.28
CA HIS A 209 -12.11 10.31 -12.65
C HIS A 209 -10.93 9.80 -13.50
N GLY A 210 -10.23 8.73 -13.03
CA GLY A 210 -9.06 8.17 -13.68
C GLY A 210 -7.74 8.88 -13.35
N GLU A 211 -7.73 9.69 -12.27
CA GLU A 211 -6.48 10.20 -11.71
C GLU A 211 -5.67 9.04 -11.13
N LEU A 212 -4.36 9.14 -11.22
CA LEU A 212 -3.45 8.18 -10.60
C LEU A 212 -2.63 8.87 -9.51
N ALA A 213 -2.40 8.18 -8.42
CA ALA A 213 -1.43 8.60 -7.42
C ALA A 213 -0.48 7.44 -7.12
N VAL A 214 0.82 7.73 -7.15
CA VAL A 214 1.87 6.76 -6.85
C VAL A 214 2.77 7.31 -5.77
N ARG A 215 2.86 6.60 -4.64
CA ARG A 215 3.88 6.88 -3.63
C ARG A 215 5.20 6.28 -4.09
N ILE A 216 6.28 7.00 -3.97
CA ILE A 216 7.61 6.61 -4.41
C ILE A 216 8.60 6.84 -3.27
N THR A 217 9.34 5.79 -2.90
CA THR A 217 10.52 5.92 -2.05
C THR A 217 11.75 6.00 -2.95
N PRO A 218 12.38 7.16 -3.09
CA PRO A 218 13.56 7.29 -3.94
C PRO A 218 14.76 6.63 -3.24
N PHE A 219 15.22 5.52 -3.78
CA PHE A 219 16.52 4.97 -3.44
C PHE A 219 17.20 4.37 -4.67
N SER A 220 18.52 4.33 -4.65
CA SER A 220 19.30 3.75 -5.72
C SER A 220 19.72 2.32 -5.34
N LYS A 221 19.52 1.38 -6.24
CA LYS A 221 19.85 -0.05 -6.04
C LYS A 221 21.31 -0.42 -6.29
N SER A 222 22.22 0.49 -6.56
CA SER A 222 23.63 0.13 -6.62
C SER A 222 24.13 -0.23 -5.21
N GLY A 223 23.82 -1.46 -4.77
CA GLY A 223 24.28 -2.02 -3.51
C GLY A 223 23.57 -1.50 -2.26
N PHE A 224 22.23 -1.40 -2.25
CA PHE A 224 21.46 -0.90 -1.12
C PHE A 224 21.95 0.46 -0.57
N VAL A 225 22.55 1.27 -1.43
CA VAL A 225 22.89 2.66 -1.07
C VAL A 225 21.61 3.47 -1.14
N PHE A 226 21.14 3.88 0.04
CA PHE A 226 19.90 4.61 0.18
C PHE A 226 20.13 6.08 -0.11
N ASN A 227 19.39 6.58 -1.09
CA ASN A 227 19.31 8.01 -1.30
C ASN A 227 18.61 8.64 -0.07
N PRO A 228 19.22 9.66 0.58
CA PRO A 228 18.59 10.35 1.71
C PRO A 228 17.40 11.23 1.29
N ALA A 229 16.87 11.08 0.08
CA ALA A 229 15.77 11.87 -0.41
C ALA A 229 14.46 11.56 0.34
N ILE A 230 13.60 12.58 0.41
CA ILE A 230 12.28 12.49 1.00
C ILE A 230 11.37 11.69 0.05
N ASP A 231 10.46 10.88 0.60
CA ASP A 231 9.43 10.20 -0.16
C ASP A 231 8.61 11.19 -1.00
N LEU A 232 8.24 10.74 -2.19
CA LEU A 232 7.48 11.52 -3.15
C LEU A 232 6.08 10.93 -3.36
N ILE A 233 5.14 11.80 -3.72
CA ILE A 233 3.87 11.41 -4.34
C ILE A 233 3.86 11.97 -5.75
N ALA A 234 3.71 11.07 -6.73
CA ALA A 234 3.49 11.40 -8.12
C ALA A 234 1.99 11.31 -8.42
N VAL A 235 1.41 12.34 -9.00
CA VAL A 235 0.00 12.38 -9.41
C VAL A 235 -0.08 12.64 -10.90
N SER A 236 -0.87 11.82 -11.59
CA SER A 236 -1.25 12.01 -12.99
C SER A 236 -2.75 12.34 -13.06
N GLU A 237 -3.11 13.32 -13.87
CA GLU A 237 -4.48 13.73 -14.16
C GLU A 237 -4.90 13.34 -15.59
N ASP A 238 -4.01 12.66 -16.32
CA ASP A 238 -4.15 12.28 -17.72
C ASP A 238 -3.83 10.78 -17.95
N ARG A 239 -4.25 9.92 -17.01
CA ARG A 239 -4.14 8.45 -17.09
C ARG A 239 -2.71 7.93 -17.22
N GLY A 240 -1.74 8.64 -16.64
CA GLY A 240 -0.34 8.23 -16.62
C GLY A 240 0.50 8.75 -17.79
N ASP A 241 -0.03 9.64 -18.62
CA ASP A 241 0.76 10.28 -19.68
C ASP A 241 1.77 11.28 -19.12
N THR A 242 1.37 12.10 -18.14
CA THR A 242 2.27 13.01 -17.43
C THR A 242 2.12 12.91 -15.91
N TRP A 243 3.18 13.27 -15.19
CA TRP A 243 3.24 13.10 -13.73
C TRP A 243 3.78 14.35 -13.05
N ARG A 244 3.00 14.90 -12.14
CA ARG A 244 3.43 15.94 -11.20
C ARG A 244 3.93 15.26 -9.92
N LYS A 245 5.15 15.57 -9.50
CA LYS A 245 5.80 15.00 -8.33
C LYS A 245 5.98 16.05 -7.25
N SER A 246 5.70 15.67 -6.01
CA SER A 246 5.86 16.53 -4.83
C SER A 246 6.34 15.70 -3.63
N PRO A 247 7.01 16.30 -2.63
CA PRO A 247 7.30 15.62 -1.39
C PRO A 247 6.03 15.05 -0.75
N ALA A 248 6.12 13.84 -0.21
CA ALA A 248 5.04 13.24 0.55
C ALA A 248 4.75 14.07 1.82
N PRO A 249 3.50 14.16 2.28
CA PRO A 249 3.16 14.96 3.47
C PRO A 249 3.83 14.45 4.76
N SER A 250 4.27 13.21 4.79
CA SER A 250 5.09 12.66 5.87
C SER A 250 6.44 13.36 5.99
N GLN A 251 7.01 13.83 4.88
CA GLN A 251 8.37 14.37 4.76
C GLN A 251 9.46 13.46 5.36
N LEU A 252 9.18 12.17 5.41
CA LEU A 252 10.08 11.17 5.95
C LEU A 252 11.01 10.67 4.86
N LYS A 253 12.19 10.25 5.28
CA LYS A 253 13.16 9.55 4.46
C LYS A 253 13.00 8.06 4.70
N TRP A 254 13.32 7.28 3.70
CA TRP A 254 13.41 5.86 3.87
C TRP A 254 14.57 5.50 4.81
N VAL A 255 14.36 4.50 5.64
CA VAL A 255 15.36 3.99 6.59
C VAL A 255 15.55 2.50 6.31
N ASN A 256 16.78 2.07 6.24
CA ASN A 256 17.16 0.69 6.02
C ASN A 256 16.76 -0.19 7.21
N TRP A 257 16.35 -1.42 6.97
CA TRP A 257 16.04 -2.39 8.02
C TRP A 257 17.22 -2.65 8.97
N GLU A 258 18.48 -2.62 8.49
CA GLU A 258 19.66 -2.72 9.36
C GLU A 258 19.83 -1.51 10.29
N GLU A 259 19.37 -0.33 9.86
CA GLU A 259 19.36 0.88 10.69
C GLU A 259 18.23 0.82 11.71
N VAL A 260 17.08 0.27 11.32
CA VAL A 260 15.94 0.04 12.23
C VAL A 260 16.30 -0.92 13.34
N ASP A 261 17.04 -1.97 13.05
CA ASP A 261 17.49 -2.93 14.07
C ASP A 261 18.51 -2.33 15.05
N LYS A 262 19.26 -1.30 14.63
CA LYS A 262 20.23 -0.58 15.46
C LYS A 262 19.64 0.58 16.26
N ASP A 263 18.59 1.23 15.72
CA ASP A 263 17.94 2.38 16.35
C ASP A 263 16.52 2.03 16.80
N PRO A 264 16.27 1.88 18.13
CA PRO A 264 14.95 1.62 18.64
C PRO A 264 13.93 2.72 18.36
N ASN A 265 14.34 3.90 17.90
CA ASN A 265 13.45 4.99 17.51
C ASN A 265 13.13 5.00 16.02
N SER A 266 13.75 4.14 15.24
CA SER A 266 13.48 3.98 13.82
C SER A 266 12.31 3.05 13.56
N ILE A 267 11.61 3.22 12.44
CA ILE A 267 10.51 2.36 11.99
C ILE A 267 10.77 1.96 10.55
N GLU A 268 10.66 0.67 10.31
CA GLU A 268 10.73 0.12 8.96
C GLU A 268 9.53 0.60 8.13
N ARG A 269 9.79 1.09 6.92
CA ARG A 269 8.80 1.77 6.09
C ARG A 269 8.88 1.28 4.66
N TRP A 270 8.15 0.21 4.35
CA TRP A 270 8.09 -0.32 2.99
C TRP A 270 6.85 0.14 2.23
N VAL A 271 5.68 -0.04 2.82
CA VAL A 271 4.42 0.35 2.22
C VAL A 271 3.81 1.49 3.01
N GLU A 272 3.55 2.60 2.33
CA GLU A 272 2.75 3.71 2.84
C GLU A 272 1.66 3.99 1.82
N PRO A 273 0.42 3.61 2.13
CA PRO A 273 -0.65 3.55 1.16
C PRO A 273 -1.20 4.93 0.80
N LEU A 274 -1.70 4.99 -0.42
CA LEU A 274 -2.55 6.05 -0.93
C LEU A 274 -3.96 5.49 -1.16
N ALA A 275 -4.96 6.33 -1.03
CA ALA A 275 -6.33 5.99 -1.42
C ALA A 275 -7.08 7.23 -1.91
N TRP A 276 -7.96 7.06 -2.89
CA TRP A 276 -8.90 8.08 -3.31
C TRP A 276 -10.29 7.73 -2.81
N ASP A 277 -11.05 8.72 -2.35
CA ASP A 277 -12.48 8.57 -2.15
C ASP A 277 -13.27 8.94 -3.44
N THR A 278 -14.56 8.63 -3.47
CA THR A 278 -15.38 8.93 -4.65
C THR A 278 -15.67 10.41 -4.84
N ALA A 279 -15.36 11.26 -3.86
CA ALA A 279 -15.42 12.72 -3.97
C ALA A 279 -14.14 13.33 -4.56
N GLY A 280 -13.13 12.52 -4.87
CA GLY A 280 -11.86 12.96 -5.45
C GLY A 280 -10.86 13.48 -4.43
N ASN A 281 -11.02 13.16 -3.15
CA ASN A 281 -9.99 13.45 -2.15
C ASN A 281 -8.95 12.34 -2.16
N LEU A 282 -7.68 12.74 -2.13
CA LEU A 282 -6.55 11.84 -2.00
C LEU A 282 -6.10 11.77 -0.55
N TYR A 283 -5.88 10.56 -0.06
CA TYR A 283 -5.41 10.29 1.28
C TYR A 283 -4.05 9.58 1.25
N HIS A 284 -3.22 9.87 2.25
CA HIS A 284 -1.95 9.21 2.51
C HIS A 284 -1.87 8.85 3.98
N LEU A 285 -1.57 7.58 4.26
CA LEU A 285 -1.39 7.04 5.60
C LEU A 285 0.06 6.67 5.81
N TRP A 286 0.66 7.04 6.93
CA TRP A 286 2.01 6.64 7.31
C TRP A 286 2.13 6.42 8.80
N THR A 287 3.22 5.79 9.19
CA THR A 287 3.58 5.56 10.58
C THR A 287 4.95 6.15 10.89
N ASP A 288 5.11 6.61 12.13
CA ASP A 288 6.39 7.01 12.70
C ASP A 288 6.41 6.69 14.21
N THR A 289 7.50 7.03 14.89
CA THR A 289 7.66 6.78 16.33
C THR A 289 6.62 7.52 17.18
N SER A 290 5.93 8.49 16.65
CA SER A 290 4.88 9.25 17.33
C SER A 290 3.48 8.68 17.13
N GLY A 291 3.27 7.77 16.18
CA GLY A 291 1.99 7.14 15.95
C GLY A 291 1.64 6.87 14.49
N VAL A 292 0.34 6.72 14.23
CA VAL A 292 -0.25 6.59 12.88
C VAL A 292 -0.79 7.95 12.45
N HIS A 293 -0.47 8.36 11.24
CA HIS A 293 -0.80 9.66 10.67
C HIS A 293 -1.59 9.51 9.39
N LEU A 294 -2.52 10.42 9.17
CA LEU A 294 -3.34 10.52 7.98
C LEU A 294 -3.24 11.93 7.41
N ALA A 295 -3.00 12.04 6.11
CA ALA A 295 -3.14 13.29 5.38
C ALA A 295 -4.28 13.19 4.36
N ARG A 296 -4.97 14.31 4.13
CA ARG A 296 -5.97 14.51 3.08
C ARG A 296 -5.54 15.65 2.17
N SER A 297 -5.75 15.47 0.88
CA SER A 297 -5.68 16.50 -0.14
C SER A 297 -7.01 16.56 -0.89
N ALA A 298 -7.61 17.72 -0.98
CA ALA A 298 -8.82 17.97 -1.79
C ALA A 298 -8.49 18.55 -3.18
N ASP A 299 -7.21 18.71 -3.51
CA ASP A 299 -6.71 19.34 -4.72
C ASP A 299 -5.69 18.46 -5.46
N ARG A 300 -5.91 17.14 -5.41
CA ARG A 300 -5.10 16.12 -6.11
C ARG A 300 -3.63 16.17 -5.70
N GLY A 301 -3.37 16.24 -4.40
CA GLY A 301 -2.01 16.21 -3.85
C GLY A 301 -1.20 17.48 -4.03
N ARG A 302 -1.83 18.64 -4.33
CA ARG A 302 -1.13 19.93 -4.37
C ARG A 302 -0.91 20.50 -2.98
N THR A 303 -1.93 20.38 -2.13
CA THR A 303 -1.84 20.75 -0.71
C THR A 303 -2.37 19.62 0.17
N TRP A 304 -1.86 19.54 1.39
CA TRP A 304 -2.18 18.48 2.32
C TRP A 304 -2.53 19.01 3.70
N ARG A 305 -3.48 18.36 4.34
CA ARG A 305 -3.79 18.55 5.75
C ARG A 305 -3.58 17.24 6.48
N SER A 306 -2.69 17.26 7.48
CA SER A 306 -2.26 16.07 8.21
C SER A 306 -2.78 16.04 9.63
N SER A 307 -3.09 14.86 10.13
CA SER A 307 -3.48 14.62 11.52
C SER A 307 -2.87 13.31 12.00
N ARG A 308 -2.37 13.29 13.24
CA ARG A 308 -2.04 12.04 13.91
C ARG A 308 -3.32 11.38 14.40
N ILE A 309 -3.66 10.19 13.88
CA ILE A 309 -4.91 9.49 14.18
C ILE A 309 -4.78 8.48 15.33
N VAL A 310 -3.58 7.97 15.59
CA VAL A 310 -3.26 7.16 16.75
C VAL A 310 -2.02 7.74 17.42
N SER A 311 -2.09 8.05 18.71
CA SER A 311 -0.94 8.47 19.51
C SER A 311 -0.14 7.26 19.98
N THR A 312 1.11 7.51 20.33
CA THR A 312 2.10 6.51 20.70
C THR A 312 1.60 5.35 21.56
N GLY A 313 1.88 4.19 21.10
CA GLY A 313 1.86 2.88 21.75
C GLY A 313 3.10 2.11 21.29
N PRO A 314 3.08 0.78 21.30
CA PRO A 314 4.12 -0.01 20.65
C PRO A 314 4.23 0.41 19.18
N ARG A 315 5.44 0.60 18.70
CA ARG A 315 5.81 1.03 17.34
C ARG A 315 4.79 0.64 16.27
N PRO A 316 4.01 1.58 15.69
CA PRO A 316 3.15 1.26 14.56
C PRO A 316 3.98 1.17 13.28
N HIS A 317 3.72 0.16 12.44
CA HIS A 317 4.40 -0.04 11.16
C HIS A 317 3.49 -0.73 10.15
N TYR A 318 3.88 -0.70 8.87
CA TYR A 318 3.20 -1.36 7.76
C TYR A 318 1.70 -1.05 7.66
N PRO A 319 1.35 0.22 7.49
CA PRO A 319 -0.05 0.61 7.37
C PRO A 319 -0.60 0.20 6.01
N TYR A 320 -1.92 -0.04 5.95
CA TYR A 320 -2.69 -0.11 4.71
C TYR A 320 -3.94 0.77 4.81
N LEU A 321 -4.44 1.24 3.67
CA LEU A 321 -5.56 2.18 3.62
C LEU A 321 -6.47 1.86 2.43
N THR A 322 -7.76 1.90 2.66
CA THR A 322 -8.78 1.95 1.61
C THR A 322 -9.77 3.08 1.87
N ALA A 323 -10.41 3.56 0.82
CA ALA A 323 -11.38 4.65 0.88
C ALA A 323 -12.62 4.35 0.06
N ARG A 324 -13.77 4.92 0.46
CA ARG A 324 -15.01 4.95 -0.32
C ARG A 324 -15.81 6.22 0.01
N GLY A 325 -16.89 6.46 -0.72
CA GLY A 325 -17.83 7.55 -0.44
C GLY A 325 -17.12 8.92 -0.41
N ASN A 326 -17.51 9.76 0.53
CA ASN A 326 -16.89 11.04 0.81
C ASN A 326 -16.26 11.00 2.21
N GLY A 327 -14.95 10.77 2.28
CA GLY A 327 -14.19 10.74 3.53
C GLY A 327 -14.40 9.49 4.39
N GLU A 328 -14.95 8.39 3.87
CA GLU A 328 -15.00 7.12 4.57
C GLU A 328 -13.76 6.28 4.26
N LEU A 329 -13.00 5.95 5.29
CA LEU A 329 -11.74 5.22 5.18
C LEU A 329 -11.73 4.02 6.12
N ALA A 330 -10.94 3.01 5.76
CA ALA A 330 -10.53 1.96 6.68
C ALA A 330 -9.01 1.80 6.61
N ALA A 331 -8.40 1.63 7.78
CA ALA A 331 -6.95 1.52 7.90
C ALA A 331 -6.58 0.29 8.72
N THR A 332 -5.47 -0.34 8.34
CA THR A 332 -4.82 -1.40 9.11
C THR A 332 -3.37 -1.03 9.38
N TRP A 333 -2.77 -1.59 10.40
CA TRP A 333 -1.35 -1.46 10.73
C TRP A 333 -0.94 -2.53 11.72
N TYR A 334 0.34 -2.77 11.81
CA TYR A 334 0.91 -3.59 12.88
C TYR A 334 1.48 -2.72 14.00
N THR A 335 1.63 -3.31 15.18
CA THR A 335 2.40 -2.75 16.30
C THR A 335 3.22 -3.85 16.96
N GLY A 336 4.26 -3.44 17.68
CA GLY A 336 5.10 -4.36 18.44
C GLY A 336 6.39 -4.72 17.73
N THR A 337 6.89 -5.91 17.99
CA THR A 337 8.18 -6.42 17.51
C THR A 337 7.98 -7.81 16.89
N ASP A 338 9.04 -8.36 16.32
CA ASP A 338 9.04 -9.74 15.81
C ASP A 338 8.62 -10.81 16.83
N SER A 339 8.75 -10.51 18.13
CA SER A 339 8.37 -11.44 19.19
C SER A 339 6.98 -11.21 19.78
N ASP A 340 6.36 -10.08 19.50
CA ASP A 340 5.00 -9.72 19.95
C ASP A 340 4.39 -8.77 18.89
N LEU A 341 4.03 -9.33 17.73
CA LEU A 341 3.42 -8.60 16.64
C LEU A 341 1.90 -8.57 16.82
N ARG A 342 1.28 -7.43 16.57
CA ARG A 342 -0.17 -7.22 16.72
C ARG A 342 -0.72 -6.50 15.50
N ALA A 343 -1.80 -7.03 14.93
CA ALA A 343 -2.52 -6.44 13.81
C ALA A 343 -3.74 -5.64 14.29
N HIS A 344 -3.88 -4.43 13.79
CA HIS A 344 -4.97 -3.52 14.15
C HIS A 344 -5.75 -3.07 12.92
N ILE A 345 -7.04 -2.80 13.12
CA ILE A 345 -7.93 -2.20 12.14
C ILE A 345 -8.75 -1.06 12.75
N ALA A 346 -8.99 -0.02 11.98
CA ALA A 346 -9.90 1.06 12.35
C ALA A 346 -10.69 1.56 11.15
N GLN A 347 -11.94 1.99 11.40
CA GLN A 347 -12.71 2.77 10.44
C GLN A 347 -12.55 4.26 10.76
N ILE A 348 -12.39 5.08 9.74
CA ILE A 348 -12.10 6.51 9.85
C ILE A 348 -13.12 7.26 9.02
N THR A 349 -13.61 8.38 9.53
CA THR A 349 -14.42 9.34 8.78
C THR A 349 -13.73 10.69 8.82
N VAL A 350 -13.43 11.25 7.66
CA VAL A 350 -12.88 12.60 7.49
C VAL A 350 -13.98 13.49 6.95
N ARG A 351 -14.29 14.59 7.65
CA ARG A 351 -15.31 15.57 7.23
C ARG A 351 -14.67 16.72 6.46
N ASP A 352 -15.48 17.40 5.64
CA ASP A 352 -15.02 18.46 4.73
C ASP A 352 -14.37 19.64 5.44
N ASP A 353 -14.81 19.99 6.65
CA ASP A 353 -14.18 21.04 7.46
C ASP A 353 -12.79 20.65 7.97
N SER A 354 -12.32 19.45 7.65
CA SER A 354 -10.97 18.90 7.80
C SER A 354 -10.33 18.98 9.19
N SER A 355 -11.01 19.58 10.16
CA SER A 355 -10.55 19.60 11.56
C SER A 355 -11.03 18.36 12.33
N LEU A 356 -12.03 17.65 11.81
CA LEU A 356 -12.66 16.52 12.50
C LEU A 356 -12.41 15.20 11.77
N VAL A 357 -11.45 14.44 12.30
CA VAL A 357 -11.29 13.03 12.01
C VAL A 357 -11.98 12.23 13.09
N VAL A 358 -13.08 11.56 12.76
CA VAL A 358 -13.75 10.61 13.64
C VAL A 358 -13.23 9.22 13.33
N MET A 359 -12.63 8.56 14.29
CA MET A 359 -12.11 7.21 14.15
C MET A 359 -12.84 6.26 15.11
N SER A 360 -13.05 5.02 14.70
CA SER A 360 -13.40 3.95 15.63
C SER A 360 -12.24 3.70 16.59
N GLU A 361 -12.52 3.16 17.76
CA GLU A 361 -11.46 2.57 18.56
C GLU A 361 -10.73 1.51 17.74
N PRO A 362 -9.36 1.51 17.71
CA PRO A 362 -8.61 0.47 17.04
C PRO A 362 -8.97 -0.92 17.57
N PHE A 363 -9.37 -1.80 16.66
CA PHE A 363 -9.69 -3.19 16.99
C PHE A 363 -8.44 -4.04 16.81
N LEU A 364 -8.07 -4.83 17.84
CA LEU A 364 -7.02 -5.82 17.74
C LEU A 364 -7.55 -7.03 16.95
N VAL A 365 -7.08 -7.17 15.71
CA VAL A 365 -7.50 -8.23 14.80
C VAL A 365 -6.83 -9.54 15.17
N ASP A 366 -5.50 -9.53 15.29
CA ASP A 366 -4.71 -10.70 15.57
C ASP A 366 -3.43 -10.35 16.36
N ALA A 367 -2.84 -11.35 17.02
CA ALA A 367 -1.60 -11.19 17.76
C ALA A 367 -0.76 -12.48 17.70
N TRP A 368 0.48 -12.32 17.32
CA TRP A 368 1.45 -13.41 17.25
C TRP A 368 2.49 -13.23 18.35
N LYS A 369 2.64 -14.26 19.18
CA LYS A 369 3.65 -14.29 20.26
C LYS A 369 4.54 -15.49 20.07
N ARG A 370 5.81 -15.35 20.34
CA ARG A 370 6.72 -16.47 20.48
C ARG A 370 6.20 -17.44 21.53
N GLN A 371 6.00 -18.69 21.15
CA GLN A 371 5.34 -19.67 22.00
C GLN A 371 6.30 -20.38 22.97
N GLN A 372 7.62 -20.38 22.66
CA GLN A 372 8.60 -21.10 23.47
C GLN A 372 9.93 -20.35 23.60
N PRO A 373 10.69 -20.53 24.71
CA PRO A 373 12.07 -20.06 24.81
C PRO A 373 12.93 -20.71 23.71
N GLY A 374 13.65 -19.88 22.95
CA GLY A 374 14.48 -20.33 21.84
C GLY A 374 13.79 -20.36 20.47
N ASP A 375 12.50 -20.02 20.40
CA ASP A 375 11.81 -19.76 19.13
C ASP A 375 12.41 -18.54 18.45
N THR A 376 13.02 -18.77 17.28
CA THR A 376 13.64 -17.71 16.45
C THR A 376 12.73 -17.24 15.33
N THR A 377 11.46 -17.66 15.33
CA THR A 377 10.52 -17.28 14.29
C THR A 377 10.31 -15.77 14.26
N ARG A 378 10.50 -15.20 13.11
CA ARG A 378 10.16 -13.82 12.84
C ARG A 378 8.70 -13.76 12.41
N HIS A 379 7.83 -13.25 13.25
CA HIS A 379 6.40 -13.15 12.93
C HIS A 379 6.13 -12.23 11.74
N ARG A 380 6.97 -11.22 11.52
CA ARG A 380 6.87 -10.36 10.33
C ARG A 380 7.12 -11.14 9.03
N ASP A 381 7.98 -12.16 9.05
CA ASP A 381 8.23 -12.98 7.85
C ASP A 381 7.00 -13.81 7.47
N THR A 382 6.14 -14.08 8.45
CA THR A 382 4.86 -14.76 8.24
C THR A 382 3.75 -13.78 7.86
N ALA A 383 3.60 -12.71 8.64
CA ALA A 383 2.55 -11.72 8.46
C ALA A 383 2.76 -10.90 7.18
N GLY A 384 4.03 -10.65 6.79
CA GLY A 384 4.39 -9.77 5.71
C GLY A 384 4.43 -8.30 6.13
N GLU A 385 4.46 -7.42 5.14
CA GLU A 385 4.66 -5.99 5.33
C GLU A 385 3.35 -5.20 5.37
N TYR A 386 2.22 -5.85 5.18
CA TYR A 386 0.87 -5.26 5.28
C TYR A 386 -0.19 -6.35 5.27
N PHE A 387 -1.42 -5.98 5.61
CA PHE A 387 -2.61 -6.75 5.27
C PHE A 387 -3.71 -5.79 4.79
N GLN A 388 -4.35 -6.18 3.71
CA GLN A 388 -5.34 -5.32 3.07
C GLN A 388 -6.68 -5.37 3.82
N VAL A 389 -7.39 -4.25 3.75
CA VAL A 389 -8.78 -4.10 4.19
C VAL A 389 -9.60 -3.55 3.04
N VAL A 390 -10.82 -4.06 2.89
CA VAL A 390 -11.77 -3.61 1.87
C VAL A 390 -13.11 -3.25 2.48
N PHE A 391 -13.80 -2.32 1.87
CA PHE A 391 -15.23 -2.10 2.13
C PHE A 391 -16.03 -3.08 1.28
N LEU A 392 -16.81 -3.92 1.94
CA LEU A 392 -17.70 -4.85 1.29
C LEU A 392 -18.98 -4.13 0.84
N LYS A 393 -19.65 -4.65 -0.17
CA LYS A 393 -20.93 -4.15 -0.66
C LYS A 393 -22.01 -4.15 0.41
N SER A 394 -21.93 -5.08 1.35
CA SER A 394 -22.81 -5.14 2.53
C SER A 394 -22.63 -3.92 3.48
N GLY A 395 -21.59 -3.11 3.27
CA GLY A 395 -21.22 -1.99 4.14
C GLY A 395 -20.27 -2.35 5.28
N GLU A 396 -19.94 -3.61 5.43
CA GLU A 396 -18.99 -4.14 6.40
C GLU A 396 -17.55 -3.96 5.91
N LEU A 397 -16.58 -4.18 6.79
CA LEU A 397 -15.18 -4.28 6.41
C LEU A 397 -14.79 -5.75 6.30
N GLY A 398 -14.04 -6.09 5.26
CA GLY A 398 -13.39 -7.39 5.09
C GLY A 398 -11.88 -7.24 5.16
N ALA A 399 -11.20 -8.18 5.80
CA ALA A 399 -9.73 -8.24 5.86
C ALA A 399 -9.27 -9.69 5.94
N ALA A 400 -8.05 -9.96 5.52
CA ALA A 400 -7.39 -11.24 5.73
C ALA A 400 -6.05 -11.02 6.41
N THR A 401 -5.73 -11.83 7.41
CA THR A 401 -4.42 -11.86 8.08
C THR A 401 -3.73 -13.18 7.81
N ALA A 402 -2.41 -13.16 7.62
CA ALA A 402 -1.63 -14.38 7.45
C ALA A 402 -1.63 -15.22 8.72
N VAL A 403 -1.70 -16.55 8.57
CA VAL A 403 -1.61 -17.51 9.67
C VAL A 403 -0.45 -18.45 9.41
N GLN A 404 0.35 -18.67 10.43
CA GLN A 404 1.35 -19.72 10.45
C GLN A 404 1.25 -20.56 11.72
N ASP A 405 0.95 -21.82 11.54
CA ASP A 405 1.04 -22.83 12.59
C ASP A 405 2.36 -23.57 12.45
N ILE A 406 3.41 -23.06 13.07
CA ILE A 406 4.77 -23.59 12.98
C ILE A 406 4.86 -25.03 13.48
N PRO A 407 4.29 -25.39 14.66
CA PRO A 407 4.31 -26.78 15.14
C PRO A 407 3.70 -27.75 14.15
N ALA A 408 2.59 -27.39 13.52
CA ALA A 408 1.91 -28.24 12.55
C ALA A 408 2.44 -28.06 11.11
N LYS A 409 3.38 -27.14 10.87
CA LYS A 409 3.89 -26.77 9.55
C LYS A 409 2.79 -26.38 8.58
N ARG A 410 1.77 -25.68 9.08
CA ARG A 410 0.63 -25.20 8.29
C ARG A 410 0.67 -23.71 8.17
N THR A 411 0.34 -23.22 6.99
CA THR A 411 0.18 -21.78 6.70
C THR A 411 -1.18 -21.55 6.07
N GLY A 412 -1.66 -20.34 6.13
CA GLY A 412 -2.96 -19.97 5.58
C GLY A 412 -3.29 -18.51 5.86
N PHE A 413 -4.56 -18.22 5.85
CA PHE A 413 -5.05 -16.91 6.25
C PHE A 413 -6.26 -17.04 7.17
N THR A 414 -6.50 -16.03 7.99
CA THR A 414 -7.76 -15.84 8.69
C THR A 414 -8.55 -14.73 7.99
N TRP A 415 -9.74 -15.08 7.52
CA TRP A 415 -10.72 -14.12 7.02
C TRP A 415 -11.45 -13.47 8.18
N TRP A 416 -11.62 -12.16 8.11
CA TRP A 416 -12.33 -11.36 9.09
C TRP A 416 -13.38 -10.48 8.42
N LYS A 417 -14.54 -10.36 9.07
CA LYS A 417 -15.58 -9.41 8.71
C LYS A 417 -15.98 -8.58 9.92
N PHE A 418 -16.09 -7.26 9.75
CA PHE A 418 -16.36 -6.33 10.84
C PHE A 418 -17.53 -5.43 10.52
N THR A 419 -18.36 -5.18 11.56
CA THR A 419 -19.37 -4.12 11.54
C THR A 419 -18.94 -2.96 12.42
N SER A 420 -19.31 -1.75 12.02
CA SER A 420 -19.13 -0.54 12.82
C SER A 420 -20.42 -0.24 13.57
N ARG A 421 -20.28 0.06 14.88
CA ARG A 421 -21.40 0.47 15.74
C ARG A 421 -21.10 1.83 16.35
N ALA A 422 -22.11 2.69 16.49
CA ALA A 422 -22.03 3.87 17.36
C ALA A 422 -21.84 3.39 18.81
N LYS A 423 -21.03 4.12 19.59
CA LYS A 423 -20.89 3.91 21.03
C LYS A 423 -22.04 4.57 21.77
#